data_34769261f53f174d0323518ff58a28c8
#
_entry.id   34769261f53f174d0323518ff58a28c8
#
_cell.length_a   1.000
_cell.length_b   1.000
_cell.length_c   1.000
_cell.angle_alpha   90.00
_cell.angle_beta   90.00
_cell.angle_gamma   90.00
#
_symmetry.space_group_name_H-M   'P 1'
#
loop_
_entity.id
_entity.type
_entity.pdbx_description
1 polymer ?
#
loop_
_entity_poly.entity_id
_entity_poly.type
_entity_poly.pdbx_seq_one_letter_code
_entity_poly.pdbx_strand_id
1 'polypeptide(L)'
;MIREELPTIRYYSRKEKYINTKEVITISTYIHFTKEQREQARCTDLAQFLISHGEKIRKSGSEYEWLDGSQKVTIRGHLWYHQYEQKGGDAVDFVRRFYNKDYAEAVEMLLNGNGGQIITSPPIKRERKPFDLPPRNDRMSRVFSYLLLTRGIDKDVIYEFVRRKMIYESADYHNAVFVGYDSSGKPRHANKRGTVTNNPYKGNAAGSQPEFSFHWHGTSDKIYLFEAPIDMLSYISMHKENWKEHSYAASCSVSDRVLFQCLNDNPNIKNVFLCFDNDEAGQTANKHIADKLNKLNIQNEILIPTHKDWNEDILNGERTDEICRQVL
;
A
#
# COMPACT_ATOMS: atom_id res chain seq x y z
N MET A 1 5.58 -38.08 8.51
CA MET A 1 5.77 -36.83 9.32
C MET A 1 5.96 -35.68 8.35
N ILE A 2 4.89 -34.97 8.06
CA ILE A 2 4.89 -33.79 7.16
C ILE A 2 5.23 -32.59 8.05
N ARG A 3 6.38 -31.97 7.81
CA ARG A 3 6.74 -30.71 8.44
C ARG A 3 5.97 -29.61 7.71
N GLU A 4 4.94 -29.06 8.34
CA GLU A 4 4.36 -27.79 7.92
C GLU A 4 5.37 -26.66 8.15
N GLU A 5 5.95 -26.16 7.07
CA GLU A 5 6.75 -24.94 7.10
C GLU A 5 5.81 -23.73 7.21
N LEU A 6 5.80 -23.10 8.39
CA LEU A 6 5.12 -21.83 8.63
C LEU A 6 5.71 -20.72 7.76
N PRO A 7 4.90 -19.77 7.26
CA PRO A 7 5.37 -18.71 6.36
C PRO A 7 6.41 -17.82 7.05
N THR A 8 7.61 -17.80 6.51
CA THR A 8 8.70 -16.94 6.97
C THR A 8 8.41 -15.50 6.56
N ILE A 9 8.11 -14.62 7.51
CA ILE A 9 7.98 -13.18 7.27
C ILE A 9 9.39 -12.62 6.99
N ARG A 10 9.57 -12.04 5.80
CA ARG A 10 10.86 -11.47 5.36
C ARG A 10 10.86 -9.98 5.55
N TYR A 11 11.87 -9.46 6.25
CA TYR A 11 12.09 -8.04 6.43
C TYR A 11 13.34 -7.62 5.64
N TYR A 12 13.26 -6.51 4.92
CA TYR A 12 14.33 -6.02 4.05
C TYR A 12 15.04 -4.84 4.72
N SER A 13 16.31 -5.01 5.06
CA SER A 13 17.20 -3.91 5.41
C SER A 13 18.40 -3.92 4.44
N ARG A 14 18.55 -2.88 3.67
CA ARG A 14 19.58 -2.59 2.64
C ARG A 14 19.43 -3.27 1.28
N LYS A 15 19.31 -2.42 0.26
CA LYS A 15 19.49 -2.76 -1.15
C LYS A 15 20.83 -2.20 -1.60
N GLU A 16 21.78 -3.07 -1.94
CA GLU A 16 22.92 -2.69 -2.76
C GLU A 16 22.61 -2.99 -4.23
N LYS A 17 22.74 -1.98 -5.10
CA LYS A 17 22.59 -2.12 -6.54
C LYS A 17 23.96 -2.32 -7.16
N TYR A 18 24.18 -3.45 -7.81
CA TYR A 18 25.26 -3.65 -8.77
C TYR A 18 24.69 -3.56 -10.18
N ILE A 19 25.20 -2.59 -10.97
CA ILE A 19 24.80 -2.42 -12.38
C ILE A 19 25.83 -3.15 -13.23
N ASN A 20 25.42 -4.25 -13.84
CA ASN A 20 26.15 -4.83 -14.96
C ASN A 20 25.25 -4.74 -16.19
N THR A 21 25.81 -4.36 -17.33
CA THR A 21 25.15 -3.81 -18.51
C THR A 21 24.15 -4.71 -19.25
N LYS A 22 23.75 -5.85 -18.73
CA LYS A 22 22.74 -6.73 -19.36
C LYS A 22 21.73 -7.40 -18.41
N GLU A 23 21.93 -7.37 -17.09
CA GLU A 23 20.97 -7.92 -16.13
C GLU A 23 21.04 -7.13 -14.81
N VAL A 24 19.93 -6.62 -14.35
CA VAL A 24 19.84 -6.04 -12.98
C VAL A 24 19.69 -7.20 -12.00
N ILE A 25 20.78 -7.65 -11.42
CA ILE A 25 20.76 -8.64 -10.35
C ILE A 25 20.50 -7.88 -9.04
N THR A 26 19.31 -7.98 -8.50
CA THR A 26 19.01 -7.46 -7.18
C THR A 26 19.36 -8.52 -6.14
N ILE A 27 20.52 -8.39 -5.50
CA ILE A 27 20.88 -9.22 -4.34
C ILE A 27 20.15 -8.62 -3.14
N SER A 28 19.20 -9.33 -2.57
CA SER A 28 18.57 -8.92 -1.30
C SER A 28 19.28 -9.61 -0.15
N THR A 29 19.96 -8.81 0.66
CA THR A 29 20.51 -9.26 1.94
C THR A 29 19.45 -9.04 3.01
N TYR A 30 19.15 -10.05 3.81
CA TYR A 30 18.23 -9.92 4.93
C TYR A 30 18.78 -10.61 6.17
N ILE A 31 18.41 -10.10 7.34
CA ILE A 31 18.77 -10.71 8.62
C ILE A 31 17.66 -11.70 8.99
N HIS A 32 18.03 -12.95 9.19
CA HIS A 32 17.12 -13.99 9.63
C HIS A 32 17.27 -14.20 11.13
N PHE A 33 16.17 -14.05 11.85
CA PHE A 33 16.08 -14.38 13.28
C PHE A 33 15.26 -15.65 13.48
N THR A 34 15.71 -16.54 14.36
CA THR A 34 14.92 -17.71 14.73
C THR A 34 13.64 -17.29 15.48
N LYS A 35 12.72 -18.24 15.66
CA LYS A 35 11.49 -17.96 16.42
C LYS A 35 11.81 -17.57 17.86
N GLU A 36 12.77 -18.26 18.47
CA GLU A 36 13.24 -18.05 19.84
C GLU A 36 13.87 -16.64 19.99
N GLN A 37 14.70 -16.23 19.05
CA GLN A 37 15.33 -14.90 19.04
C GLN A 37 14.28 -13.78 18.92
N ARG A 38 13.29 -13.95 18.09
CA ARG A 38 12.19 -12.98 17.96
C ARG A 38 11.37 -12.89 19.23
N GLU A 39 11.07 -14.02 19.84
CA GLU A 39 10.32 -14.04 21.11
C GLU A 39 11.16 -13.46 22.25
N GLN A 40 12.45 -13.76 22.33
CA GLN A 40 13.36 -13.15 23.28
C GLN A 40 13.40 -11.62 23.14
N ALA A 41 13.51 -11.09 21.92
CA ALA A 41 13.47 -9.66 21.67
C ALA A 41 12.14 -9.04 22.11
N ARG A 42 11.01 -9.67 21.78
CA ARG A 42 9.67 -9.18 22.17
C ARG A 42 9.48 -9.14 23.67
N CYS A 43 10.04 -10.11 24.40
CA CYS A 43 9.94 -10.23 25.86
C CYS A 43 11.06 -9.50 26.62
N THR A 44 11.90 -8.71 25.97
CA THR A 44 12.96 -7.93 26.64
C THR A 44 12.36 -6.95 27.64
N ASP A 45 12.90 -6.93 28.86
CA ASP A 45 12.49 -5.97 29.88
C ASP A 45 12.87 -4.55 29.46
N LEU A 46 11.86 -3.75 29.17
CA LEU A 46 12.03 -2.39 28.65
C LEU A 46 12.66 -1.44 29.70
N ALA A 47 12.44 -1.66 31.00
CA ALA A 47 13.05 -0.80 31.99
C ALA A 47 14.57 -1.04 32.05
N GLN A 48 15.01 -2.28 32.01
CA GLN A 48 16.44 -2.63 31.94
C GLN A 48 17.06 -2.16 30.61
N PHE A 49 16.37 -2.35 29.50
CA PHE A 49 16.80 -1.89 28.20
C PHE A 49 17.04 -0.37 28.20
N LEU A 50 16.09 0.41 28.69
CA LEU A 50 16.18 1.87 28.74
C LEU A 50 17.32 2.35 29.65
N ILE A 51 17.47 1.75 30.84
CA ILE A 51 18.58 2.07 31.74
C ILE A 51 19.93 1.80 31.06
N SER A 52 20.07 0.67 30.37
CA SER A 52 21.33 0.32 29.67
C SER A 52 21.66 1.27 28.51
N HIS A 53 20.66 1.94 27.95
CA HIS A 53 20.81 2.94 26.89
C HIS A 53 20.89 4.39 27.44
N GLY A 54 21.00 4.56 28.77
CA GLY A 54 21.16 5.87 29.38
C GLY A 54 19.89 6.71 29.48
N GLU A 55 18.73 6.09 29.22
CA GLU A 55 17.44 6.75 29.29
C GLU A 55 17.00 6.98 30.73
N LYS A 56 16.22 8.02 30.96
CA LYS A 56 15.68 8.36 32.27
C LYS A 56 14.31 7.72 32.47
N ILE A 57 14.20 6.86 33.46
CA ILE A 57 12.92 6.27 33.88
C ILE A 57 12.64 6.59 35.34
N ARG A 58 11.37 6.65 35.70
CA ARG A 58 10.89 6.85 37.08
C ARG A 58 9.99 5.70 37.50
N LYS A 59 10.27 5.11 38.64
CA LYS A 59 9.39 4.08 39.23
C LYS A 59 8.08 4.70 39.74
N SER A 60 6.96 4.12 39.32
CA SER A 60 5.61 4.53 39.73
C SER A 60 4.80 3.30 40.12
N GLY A 61 4.79 2.95 41.39
CA GLY A 61 4.15 1.73 41.90
C GLY A 61 4.82 0.47 41.33
N SER A 62 4.06 -0.36 40.62
CA SER A 62 4.52 -1.58 39.94
C SER A 62 5.03 -1.34 38.51
N GLU A 63 5.00 -0.12 38.03
CA GLU A 63 5.34 0.26 36.66
C GLU A 63 6.48 1.29 36.64
N TYR A 64 7.00 1.57 35.47
CA TYR A 64 7.94 2.66 35.23
C TYR A 64 7.36 3.67 34.28
N GLU A 65 7.69 4.93 34.46
CA GLU A 65 7.44 5.99 33.48
C GLU A 65 8.73 6.33 32.75
N TRP A 66 8.71 6.32 31.42
CA TRP A 66 9.82 6.82 30.63
C TRP A 66 9.74 8.34 30.52
N LEU A 67 10.82 9.02 30.84
CA LEU A 67 10.88 10.48 30.93
C LEU A 67 11.53 11.07 29.68
N ASP A 68 10.94 10.79 28.52
CA ASP A 68 11.34 11.42 27.27
C ASP A 68 10.43 12.63 26.96
N GLY A 69 10.88 13.80 27.35
CA GLY A 69 10.19 15.06 27.05
C GLY A 69 8.76 15.15 27.57
N SER A 70 7.82 15.46 26.68
CA SER A 70 6.41 15.65 27.01
C SER A 70 5.56 14.37 26.90
N GLN A 71 6.16 13.27 26.50
CA GLN A 71 5.44 12.00 26.26
C GLN A 71 5.24 11.26 27.58
N LYS A 72 4.02 10.78 27.82
CA LYS A 72 3.68 9.99 29.00
C LYS A 72 3.58 8.51 28.61
N VAL A 73 4.70 7.80 28.66
CA VAL A 73 4.78 6.37 28.36
C VAL A 73 5.01 5.59 29.64
N THR A 74 4.10 4.65 29.95
CA THR A 74 4.24 3.70 31.05
C THR A 74 4.79 2.37 30.54
N ILE A 75 5.62 1.72 31.35
CA ILE A 75 6.32 0.47 31.04
C ILE A 75 6.04 -0.54 32.13
N ARG A 76 5.70 -1.77 31.74
CA ARG A 76 5.47 -2.91 32.60
C ARG A 76 6.13 -4.16 32.02
N GLY A 77 7.33 -4.49 32.46
CA GLY A 77 8.14 -5.55 31.88
C GLY A 77 8.48 -5.27 30.44
N HIS A 78 8.03 -6.10 29.52
CA HIS A 78 8.24 -5.94 28.09
C HIS A 78 7.12 -5.14 27.36
N LEU A 79 6.09 -4.72 28.10
CA LEU A 79 4.97 -3.98 27.54
C LEU A 79 5.09 -2.48 27.84
N TRP A 80 4.64 -1.67 26.89
CA TRP A 80 4.54 -0.23 27.06
C TRP A 80 3.17 0.30 26.67
N TYR A 81 2.80 1.48 27.20
CA TYR A 81 1.57 2.16 26.89
C TYR A 81 1.76 3.68 26.86
N HIS A 82 1.37 4.30 25.74
CA HIS A 82 1.40 5.76 25.57
C HIS A 82 0.05 6.35 25.99
N GLN A 83 0.02 7.12 27.08
CA GLN A 83 -1.22 7.57 27.73
C GLN A 83 -2.05 8.51 26.87
N TYR A 84 -1.41 9.41 26.11
CA TYR A 84 -2.14 10.37 25.30
C TYR A 84 -2.68 9.78 24.00
N GLU A 85 -1.92 8.91 23.36
CA GLU A 85 -2.31 8.29 22.10
C GLU A 85 -3.11 7.01 22.25
N GLN A 86 -3.23 6.50 23.48
CA GLN A 86 -3.91 5.24 23.81
C GLN A 86 -3.40 4.05 22.96
N LYS A 87 -2.09 4.03 22.71
CA LYS A 87 -1.40 2.97 21.97
C LYS A 87 -0.37 2.29 22.84
N GLY A 88 -0.20 0.99 22.64
CA GLY A 88 0.79 0.20 23.34
C GLY A 88 1.31 -0.94 22.47
N GLY A 89 2.30 -1.65 22.99
CA GLY A 89 2.91 -2.77 22.27
C GLY A 89 3.94 -3.51 23.12
N ASP A 90 4.73 -4.34 22.47
CA ASP A 90 5.85 -5.06 23.06
C ASP A 90 7.19 -4.30 22.91
N ALA A 91 8.29 -4.90 23.35
CA ALA A 91 9.60 -4.27 23.30
C ALA A 91 10.07 -3.97 21.86
N VAL A 92 9.72 -4.82 20.89
CA VAL A 92 10.07 -4.57 19.47
C VAL A 92 9.29 -3.38 18.95
N ASP A 93 8.00 -3.27 19.26
CA ASP A 93 7.18 -2.13 18.86
C ASP A 93 7.68 -0.83 19.49
N PHE A 94 8.17 -0.90 20.77
CA PHE A 94 8.78 0.24 21.45
C PHE A 94 9.99 0.78 20.68
N VAL A 95 10.94 -0.09 20.37
CA VAL A 95 12.18 0.32 19.66
C VAL A 95 11.86 0.83 18.26
N ARG A 96 10.96 0.17 17.54
CA ARG A 96 10.54 0.64 16.21
C ARG A 96 9.94 2.04 16.25
N ARG A 97 9.13 2.31 17.25
CA ARG A 97 8.40 3.57 17.37
C ARG A 97 9.28 4.71 17.87
N PHE A 98 9.96 4.52 18.99
CA PHE A 98 10.65 5.60 19.68
C PHE A 98 12.12 5.78 19.26
N TYR A 99 12.73 4.73 18.72
CA TYR A 99 14.09 4.78 18.18
C TYR A 99 14.12 4.83 16.64
N ASN A 100 12.94 4.91 16.01
CA ASN A 100 12.80 4.98 14.54
C ASN A 100 13.59 3.87 13.80
N LYS A 101 13.51 2.65 14.31
CA LYS A 101 14.20 1.48 13.77
C LYS A 101 13.27 0.62 12.92
N ASP A 102 13.81 -0.03 11.89
CA ASP A 102 13.07 -1.09 11.21
C ASP A 102 12.98 -2.33 12.12
N TYR A 103 12.22 -3.35 11.68
CA TYR A 103 12.02 -4.53 12.51
C TYR A 103 13.31 -5.29 12.80
N ALA A 104 14.18 -5.44 11.80
CA ALA A 104 15.41 -6.20 11.94
C ALA A 104 16.39 -5.46 12.87
N GLU A 105 16.54 -4.15 12.68
CA GLU A 105 17.35 -3.29 13.55
C GLU A 105 16.81 -3.29 15.00
N ALA A 106 15.49 -3.27 15.18
CA ALA A 106 14.89 -3.30 16.51
C ALA A 106 15.14 -4.63 17.22
N VAL A 107 14.97 -5.76 16.53
CA VAL A 107 15.27 -7.08 17.09
C VAL A 107 16.76 -7.20 17.42
N GLU A 108 17.65 -6.77 16.53
CA GLU A 108 19.09 -6.81 16.76
C GLU A 108 19.52 -5.95 17.95
N MET A 109 18.96 -4.76 18.09
CA MET A 109 19.20 -3.85 19.20
C MET A 109 18.76 -4.46 20.55
N LEU A 110 17.59 -5.11 20.61
CA LEU A 110 17.07 -5.77 21.80
C LEU A 110 17.86 -7.03 22.18
N LEU A 111 18.50 -7.69 21.21
CA LEU A 111 19.39 -8.83 21.43
C LEU A 111 20.85 -8.41 21.67
N ASN A 112 21.14 -7.10 21.84
CA ASN A 112 22.49 -6.55 22.03
C ASN A 112 23.49 -7.01 20.95
N GLY A 113 23.03 -7.11 19.69
CA GLY A 113 23.84 -7.57 18.57
C GLY A 113 24.15 -9.08 18.57
N ASN A 114 23.64 -9.85 19.54
CA ASN A 114 23.90 -11.27 19.68
C ASN A 114 22.94 -12.18 18.90
N GLY A 115 22.24 -11.64 17.89
CA GLY A 115 21.24 -12.38 17.14
C GLY A 115 21.24 -12.07 15.65
N GLY A 116 20.70 -13.02 14.91
CA GLY A 116 20.55 -12.92 13.48
C GLY A 116 21.71 -13.49 12.67
N GLN A 117 21.36 -14.14 11.58
CA GLN A 117 22.32 -14.56 10.53
C GLN A 117 22.08 -13.71 9.30
N ILE A 118 23.13 -13.07 8.80
CA ILE A 118 23.08 -12.41 7.50
C ILE A 118 23.02 -13.51 6.43
N ILE A 119 21.87 -13.64 5.80
CA ILE A 119 21.68 -14.56 4.71
C ILE A 119 21.71 -13.78 3.41
N THR A 120 22.75 -13.99 2.61
CA THR A 120 22.78 -13.57 1.22
C THR A 120 22.16 -14.70 0.40
N SER A 121 20.89 -14.57 0.08
CA SER A 121 20.25 -15.53 -0.80
C SER A 121 20.42 -15.07 -2.24
N PRO A 122 20.79 -15.98 -3.16
CA PRO A 122 20.56 -15.71 -4.56
C PRO A 122 19.07 -15.40 -4.73
N PRO A 123 18.69 -14.54 -5.70
CA PRO A 123 17.31 -14.19 -5.91
C PRO A 123 16.51 -15.47 -6.11
N ILE A 124 15.66 -15.82 -5.14
CA ILE A 124 14.75 -16.96 -5.32
C ILE A 124 13.83 -16.52 -6.44
N LYS A 125 14.07 -17.07 -7.62
CA LYS A 125 13.16 -16.96 -8.76
C LYS A 125 11.91 -17.74 -8.35
N ARG A 126 11.00 -17.07 -7.60
CA ARG A 126 9.70 -17.65 -7.33
C ARG A 126 9.05 -17.82 -8.68
N GLU A 127 8.74 -19.04 -9.07
CA GLU A 127 7.87 -19.28 -10.21
C GLU A 127 6.60 -18.50 -9.94
N ARG A 128 6.38 -17.45 -10.75
CA ARG A 128 5.15 -16.66 -10.66
C ARG A 128 4.03 -17.61 -11.04
N LYS A 129 3.02 -17.73 -10.16
CA LYS A 129 1.80 -18.43 -10.55
C LYS A 129 1.31 -17.84 -11.88
N PRO A 130 0.90 -18.66 -12.84
CA PRO A 130 0.33 -18.15 -14.07
C PRO A 130 -0.82 -17.19 -13.72
N PHE A 131 -0.88 -16.07 -14.42
CA PHE A 131 -1.93 -15.10 -14.27
C PHE A 131 -3.05 -15.39 -15.26
N ASP A 132 -4.24 -15.63 -14.74
CA ASP A 132 -5.46 -15.76 -15.50
C ASP A 132 -6.50 -14.74 -15.02
N LEU A 133 -7.20 -14.14 -15.97
CA LEU A 133 -8.30 -13.23 -15.64
C LEU A 133 -9.43 -14.03 -14.97
N PRO A 134 -10.06 -13.47 -13.90
CA PRO A 134 -11.29 -14.03 -13.36
C PRO A 134 -12.34 -14.20 -14.47
N PRO A 135 -13.08 -15.33 -14.50
CA PRO A 135 -14.12 -15.56 -15.49
C PRO A 135 -15.11 -14.39 -15.55
N ARG A 136 -15.44 -13.97 -16.79
CA ARG A 136 -16.34 -12.85 -17.02
C ARG A 136 -17.79 -13.30 -16.97
N ASN A 137 -18.65 -12.51 -16.33
CA ASN A 137 -20.10 -12.66 -16.43
C ASN A 137 -20.62 -12.08 -17.75
N ASP A 138 -21.71 -12.64 -18.27
CA ASP A 138 -22.34 -12.18 -19.50
C ASP A 138 -22.96 -10.78 -19.35
N ARG A 139 -23.38 -10.44 -18.16
CA ARG A 139 -24.00 -9.15 -17.82
C ARG A 139 -23.12 -8.41 -16.81
N MET A 140 -23.27 -7.09 -16.79
CA MET A 140 -22.50 -6.20 -15.92
C MET A 140 -23.42 -5.39 -14.98
N SER A 141 -24.65 -5.83 -14.79
CA SER A 141 -25.69 -5.03 -14.11
C SER A 141 -25.35 -4.71 -12.67
N ARG A 142 -24.81 -5.66 -11.90
CA ARG A 142 -24.45 -5.43 -10.48
C ARG A 142 -23.27 -4.49 -10.33
N VAL A 143 -22.24 -4.70 -11.13
CA VAL A 143 -21.05 -3.85 -11.09
C VAL A 143 -21.39 -2.44 -11.57
N PHE A 144 -22.20 -2.32 -12.62
CA PHE A 144 -22.63 -1.02 -13.10
C PHE A 144 -23.44 -0.26 -12.05
N SER A 145 -24.46 -0.91 -11.45
CA SER A 145 -25.25 -0.31 -10.36
C SER A 145 -24.36 0.04 -9.15
N TYR A 146 -23.42 -0.83 -8.79
CA TYR A 146 -22.51 -0.58 -7.69
C TYR A 146 -21.61 0.65 -7.94
N LEU A 147 -20.98 0.75 -9.10
CA LEU A 147 -20.12 1.87 -9.43
C LEU A 147 -20.91 3.19 -9.55
N LEU A 148 -22.08 3.15 -10.20
CA LEU A 148 -22.90 4.32 -10.43
C LEU A 148 -23.62 4.77 -9.15
N LEU A 149 -24.38 3.87 -8.52
CA LEU A 149 -25.33 4.23 -7.45
C LEU A 149 -24.68 4.18 -6.06
N THR A 150 -23.82 3.20 -5.82
CA THR A 150 -23.18 3.05 -4.50
C THR A 150 -21.90 3.87 -4.38
N ARG A 151 -21.13 3.99 -5.47
CA ARG A 151 -19.86 4.72 -5.47
C ARG A 151 -19.93 6.12 -6.10
N GLY A 152 -21.05 6.49 -6.71
CA GLY A 152 -21.25 7.82 -7.28
C GLY A 152 -20.37 8.11 -8.51
N ILE A 153 -19.77 7.08 -9.12
CA ILE A 153 -18.88 7.26 -10.27
C ILE A 153 -19.68 7.64 -11.50
N ASP A 154 -19.19 8.62 -12.23
CA ASP A 154 -19.83 9.13 -13.44
C ASP A 154 -20.05 8.02 -14.49
N LYS A 155 -21.22 8.01 -15.08
CA LYS A 155 -21.67 7.00 -16.05
C LYS A 155 -20.75 6.93 -17.27
N ASP A 156 -20.32 8.07 -17.80
CA ASP A 156 -19.50 8.12 -19.03
C ASP A 156 -18.08 7.65 -18.73
N VAL A 157 -17.57 7.90 -17.52
CA VAL A 157 -16.31 7.35 -17.04
C VAL A 157 -16.41 5.83 -16.97
N ILE A 158 -17.47 5.29 -16.35
CA ILE A 158 -17.67 3.83 -16.29
C ILE A 158 -17.70 3.22 -17.70
N TYR A 159 -18.49 3.80 -18.62
CA TYR A 159 -18.61 3.29 -20.00
C TYR A 159 -17.28 3.30 -20.74
N GLU A 160 -16.45 4.33 -20.59
CA GLU A 160 -15.15 4.38 -21.26
C GLU A 160 -14.23 3.22 -20.82
N PHE A 161 -14.13 2.96 -19.51
CA PHE A 161 -13.32 1.87 -18.99
C PHE A 161 -13.88 0.49 -19.34
N VAL A 162 -15.21 0.34 -19.36
CA VAL A 162 -15.88 -0.91 -19.79
C VAL A 162 -15.65 -1.17 -21.26
N ARG A 163 -15.81 -0.16 -22.12
CA ARG A 163 -15.58 -0.25 -23.56
C ARG A 163 -14.16 -0.72 -23.86
N ARG A 164 -13.19 -0.27 -23.06
CA ARG A 164 -11.78 -0.70 -23.17
C ARG A 164 -11.49 -2.02 -22.49
N LYS A 165 -12.50 -2.73 -22.01
CA LYS A 165 -12.38 -4.02 -21.30
C LYS A 165 -11.57 -3.94 -20.00
N MET A 166 -11.36 -2.75 -19.46
CA MET A 166 -10.63 -2.51 -18.24
C MET A 166 -11.47 -2.75 -16.99
N ILE A 167 -12.80 -2.72 -17.11
CA ILE A 167 -13.74 -3.04 -16.02
C ILE A 167 -14.76 -4.06 -16.53
N TYR A 168 -15.02 -5.08 -15.71
CA TYR A 168 -16.09 -6.05 -15.96
C TYR A 168 -16.59 -6.69 -14.68
N GLU A 169 -17.71 -7.42 -14.77
CA GLU A 169 -18.28 -8.22 -13.67
C GLU A 169 -17.75 -9.65 -13.75
N SER A 170 -17.23 -10.20 -12.62
CA SER A 170 -16.82 -11.59 -12.59
C SER A 170 -18.04 -12.53 -12.53
N ALA A 171 -17.93 -13.72 -13.15
CA ALA A 171 -18.95 -14.76 -13.08
C ALA A 171 -19.12 -15.26 -11.63
N ASP A 172 -17.98 -15.40 -10.93
CA ASP A 172 -17.96 -15.78 -9.52
C ASP A 172 -18.18 -14.55 -8.63
N TYR A 173 -19.16 -14.61 -7.76
CA TYR A 173 -19.47 -13.58 -6.74
C TYR A 173 -19.82 -12.19 -7.28
N HIS A 174 -19.93 -11.99 -8.61
CA HIS A 174 -20.29 -10.71 -9.23
C HIS A 174 -19.43 -9.52 -8.74
N ASN A 175 -18.12 -9.76 -8.57
CA ASN A 175 -17.20 -8.72 -8.18
C ASN A 175 -16.92 -7.75 -9.35
N ALA A 176 -16.69 -6.48 -9.04
CA ALA A 176 -16.06 -5.57 -9.98
C ALA A 176 -14.59 -5.98 -10.16
N VAL A 177 -14.20 -6.22 -11.40
CA VAL A 177 -12.82 -6.57 -11.78
C VAL A 177 -12.21 -5.41 -12.54
N PHE A 178 -11.09 -4.90 -12.03
CA PHE A 178 -10.30 -3.82 -12.61
C PHE A 178 -9.03 -4.41 -13.20
N VAL A 179 -8.88 -4.33 -14.52
CA VAL A 179 -7.82 -5.00 -15.27
C VAL A 179 -6.71 -4.02 -15.64
N GLY A 180 -5.49 -4.41 -15.37
CA GLY A 180 -4.30 -3.71 -15.84
C GLY A 180 -3.60 -4.49 -16.95
N TYR A 181 -3.15 -3.77 -17.98
CA TYR A 181 -2.56 -4.33 -19.19
C TYR A 181 -1.09 -3.92 -19.31
N ASP A 182 -0.30 -4.74 -20.00
CA ASP A 182 1.02 -4.31 -20.45
C ASP A 182 0.93 -3.53 -21.79
N SER A 183 2.06 -2.98 -22.23
CA SER A 183 2.16 -2.20 -23.48
C SER A 183 1.77 -2.98 -24.75
N SER A 184 1.75 -4.32 -24.70
CA SER A 184 1.27 -5.18 -25.80
C SER A 184 -0.24 -5.40 -25.76
N GLY A 185 -0.95 -4.86 -24.78
CA GLY A 185 -2.38 -5.06 -24.57
C GLY A 185 -2.73 -6.39 -23.93
N LYS A 186 -1.76 -7.11 -23.34
CA LYS A 186 -2.00 -8.34 -22.62
C LYS A 186 -2.36 -8.03 -21.15
N PRO A 187 -3.43 -8.64 -20.60
CA PRO A 187 -3.78 -8.45 -19.19
C PRO A 187 -2.70 -9.09 -18.30
N ARG A 188 -2.27 -8.35 -17.28
CA ARG A 188 -1.21 -8.75 -16.34
C ARG A 188 -1.63 -8.62 -14.88
N HIS A 189 -2.68 -7.88 -14.62
CA HIS A 189 -3.15 -7.62 -13.27
C HIS A 189 -4.68 -7.55 -13.26
N ALA A 190 -5.30 -8.02 -12.18
CA ALA A 190 -6.72 -7.83 -11.94
C ALA A 190 -6.98 -7.61 -10.45
N ASN A 191 -7.48 -6.43 -10.11
CA ASN A 191 -7.99 -6.13 -8.78
C ASN A 191 -9.49 -6.45 -8.73
N LYS A 192 -9.95 -7.05 -7.64
CA LYS A 192 -11.34 -7.44 -7.44
C LYS A 192 -11.95 -6.68 -6.26
N ARG A 193 -13.13 -6.13 -6.46
CA ARG A 193 -13.91 -5.47 -5.43
C ARG A 193 -15.31 -6.07 -5.34
N GLY A 194 -15.70 -6.53 -4.15
CA GLY A 194 -17.05 -7.04 -3.90
C GLY A 194 -18.10 -5.93 -4.06
N THR A 195 -19.23 -6.28 -4.68
CA THR A 195 -20.36 -5.39 -4.89
C THR A 195 -21.40 -5.45 -3.78
N VAL A 196 -21.20 -6.32 -2.78
CA VAL A 196 -22.12 -6.50 -1.63
C VAL A 196 -21.66 -5.59 -0.49
N THR A 197 -22.56 -4.73 -0.02
CA THR A 197 -22.26 -3.70 0.99
C THR A 197 -21.82 -4.29 2.34
N ASN A 198 -22.42 -5.40 2.76
CA ASN A 198 -22.15 -6.01 4.07
C ASN A 198 -20.95 -6.97 4.09
N ASN A 199 -20.33 -7.23 2.94
CA ASN A 199 -19.14 -8.07 2.83
C ASN A 199 -18.16 -7.46 1.81
N PRO A 200 -17.44 -6.41 2.19
CA PRO A 200 -16.57 -5.66 1.29
C PRO A 200 -15.29 -6.44 0.97
N TYR A 201 -15.39 -7.42 0.07
CA TYR A 201 -14.23 -8.13 -0.44
C TYR A 201 -13.32 -7.19 -1.25
N LYS A 202 -12.01 -7.22 -1.00
CA LYS A 202 -10.98 -6.60 -1.84
C LYS A 202 -9.78 -7.54 -1.98
N GLY A 203 -9.20 -7.64 -3.18
CA GLY A 203 -7.99 -8.44 -3.39
C GLY A 203 -7.60 -8.51 -4.85
N ASN A 204 -6.38 -8.95 -5.09
CA ASN A 204 -5.87 -9.16 -6.45
C ASN A 204 -6.06 -10.63 -6.87
N ALA A 205 -6.26 -10.86 -8.17
CA ALA A 205 -6.25 -12.21 -8.72
C ALA A 205 -4.88 -12.87 -8.56
N ALA A 206 -4.85 -14.19 -8.42
CA ALA A 206 -3.59 -14.92 -8.29
C ALA A 206 -2.68 -14.68 -9.51
N GLY A 207 -1.37 -14.53 -9.29
CA GLY A 207 -0.42 -14.27 -10.37
C GLY A 207 -0.41 -12.83 -10.88
N SER A 208 -1.27 -11.94 -10.37
CA SER A 208 -1.27 -10.51 -10.73
C SER A 208 0.11 -9.88 -10.54
N GLN A 209 0.50 -9.04 -11.48
CA GLN A 209 1.77 -8.33 -11.52
C GLN A 209 1.54 -6.87 -11.11
N PRO A 210 2.02 -6.42 -9.94
CA PRO A 210 1.73 -5.08 -9.42
C PRO A 210 2.22 -3.93 -10.29
N GLU A 211 3.24 -4.17 -11.11
CA GLU A 211 3.78 -3.22 -12.07
C GLU A 211 2.79 -2.85 -13.17
N PHE A 212 1.81 -3.71 -13.44
CA PHE A 212 0.74 -3.50 -14.41
C PHE A 212 -0.63 -3.38 -13.71
N SER A 213 -0.67 -2.80 -12.54
CA SER A 213 -1.92 -2.56 -11.82
C SER A 213 -2.87 -1.68 -12.65
N PHE A 214 -4.10 -1.49 -12.20
CA PHE A 214 -5.11 -0.73 -12.95
C PHE A 214 -4.62 0.68 -13.27
N HIS A 215 -4.48 1.02 -14.55
CA HIS A 215 -3.95 2.30 -14.99
C HIS A 215 -4.52 2.73 -16.35
N TRP A 216 -4.45 4.02 -16.63
CA TRP A 216 -4.82 4.67 -17.87
C TRP A 216 -3.64 5.49 -18.40
N HIS A 217 -3.31 5.34 -19.66
CA HIS A 217 -2.29 6.15 -20.31
C HIS A 217 -2.96 7.29 -21.08
N GLY A 218 -2.62 8.51 -20.69
CA GLY A 218 -2.97 9.72 -21.43
C GLY A 218 -1.79 10.23 -22.27
N THR A 219 -1.98 11.38 -22.89
CA THR A 219 -1.00 12.02 -23.78
C THR A 219 -0.26 13.20 -23.13
N SER A 220 -0.75 13.70 -21.99
CA SER A 220 -0.13 14.80 -21.26
C SER A 220 1.10 14.35 -20.45
N ASP A 221 1.80 15.31 -19.91
CA ASP A 221 2.96 15.10 -19.03
C ASP A 221 2.60 14.83 -17.55
N LYS A 222 1.34 14.53 -17.26
CA LYS A 222 0.81 14.35 -15.90
C LYS A 222 0.38 12.91 -15.64
N ILE A 223 0.70 12.42 -14.44
CA ILE A 223 0.16 11.16 -13.90
C ILE A 223 -0.34 11.35 -12.47
N TYR A 224 -1.48 10.74 -12.17
CA TYR A 224 -2.11 10.73 -10.84
C TYR A 224 -2.10 9.30 -10.29
N LEU A 225 -1.57 9.10 -9.07
CA LEU A 225 -1.45 7.81 -8.41
C LEU A 225 -2.38 7.72 -7.22
N PHE A 226 -3.21 6.69 -7.19
CA PHE A 226 -4.21 6.42 -6.16
C PHE A 226 -3.94 5.11 -5.43
N GLU A 227 -4.54 4.91 -4.25
CA GLU A 227 -4.47 3.65 -3.54
C GLU A 227 -5.31 2.57 -4.22
N ALA A 228 -6.54 2.87 -4.61
CA ALA A 228 -7.44 1.91 -5.22
C ALA A 228 -8.12 2.43 -6.51
N PRO A 229 -8.61 1.49 -7.37
CA PRO A 229 -9.33 1.85 -8.59
C PRO A 229 -10.59 2.70 -8.38
N ILE A 230 -11.28 2.51 -7.25
CA ILE A 230 -12.48 3.28 -6.91
C ILE A 230 -12.12 4.76 -6.73
N ASP A 231 -11.04 5.06 -6.01
CA ASP A 231 -10.59 6.41 -5.75
C ASP A 231 -10.13 7.11 -7.02
N MET A 232 -9.40 6.39 -7.88
CA MET A 232 -9.03 6.87 -9.20
C MET A 232 -10.25 7.24 -10.05
N LEU A 233 -11.27 6.38 -10.11
CA LEU A 233 -12.49 6.63 -10.87
C LEU A 233 -13.33 7.76 -10.26
N SER A 234 -13.35 7.88 -8.94
CA SER A 234 -14.02 8.98 -8.22
C SER A 234 -13.37 10.32 -8.53
N TYR A 235 -12.05 10.38 -8.47
CA TYR A 235 -11.30 11.58 -8.84
C TYR A 235 -11.57 12.00 -10.29
N ILE A 236 -11.49 11.06 -11.23
CA ILE A 236 -11.79 11.31 -12.65
C ILE A 236 -13.23 11.83 -12.82
N SER A 237 -14.19 11.29 -12.07
CA SER A 237 -15.60 11.69 -12.13
C SER A 237 -15.83 13.13 -11.62
N MET A 238 -15.04 13.58 -10.65
CA MET A 238 -15.07 14.96 -10.15
C MET A 238 -14.31 15.93 -11.07
N HIS A 239 -13.31 15.45 -11.82
CA HIS A 239 -12.42 16.25 -12.67
C HIS A 239 -12.52 15.80 -14.13
N LYS A 240 -13.72 15.91 -14.72
CA LYS A 240 -14.01 15.35 -16.06
C LYS A 240 -13.38 16.11 -17.22
N GLU A 241 -12.98 17.34 -17.01
CA GLU A 241 -12.40 18.15 -18.08
C GLU A 241 -11.06 17.57 -18.54
N ASN A 242 -10.97 17.22 -19.82
CA ASN A 242 -9.76 16.69 -20.46
C ASN A 242 -9.12 15.47 -19.75
N TRP A 243 -9.87 14.75 -18.91
CA TRP A 243 -9.31 13.66 -18.10
C TRP A 243 -8.59 12.61 -18.94
N LYS A 244 -9.05 12.34 -20.18
CA LYS A 244 -8.45 11.34 -21.07
C LYS A 244 -7.03 11.68 -21.51
N GLU A 245 -6.65 12.95 -21.41
CA GLU A 245 -5.31 13.41 -21.74
C GLU A 245 -4.30 13.11 -20.63
N HIS A 246 -4.74 12.95 -19.40
CA HIS A 246 -3.88 12.65 -18.27
C HIS A 246 -3.71 11.15 -18.07
N SER A 247 -2.59 10.75 -17.48
CA SER A 247 -2.37 9.38 -17.05
C SER A 247 -2.82 9.18 -15.60
N TYR A 248 -3.34 7.99 -15.31
CA TYR A 248 -3.82 7.62 -13.98
C TYR A 248 -3.39 6.20 -13.64
N ALA A 249 -3.07 5.94 -12.38
CA ALA A 249 -2.74 4.61 -11.91
C ALA A 249 -3.29 4.38 -10.50
N ALA A 250 -3.73 3.16 -10.23
CA ALA A 250 -4.10 2.70 -8.89
C ALA A 250 -3.13 1.61 -8.45
N SER A 251 -2.50 1.79 -7.30
CA SER A 251 -1.50 0.85 -6.78
C SER A 251 -2.08 -0.52 -6.41
N CYS A 252 -3.37 -0.57 -6.07
CA CYS A 252 -4.09 -1.76 -5.59
C CYS A 252 -3.44 -2.44 -4.37
N SER A 253 -2.53 -1.74 -3.74
CA SER A 253 -1.78 -2.07 -2.51
C SER A 253 -0.85 -0.89 -2.21
N VAL A 254 -0.06 -0.94 -1.16
CA VAL A 254 0.94 0.11 -0.84
C VAL A 254 2.20 -0.02 -1.73
N SER A 255 2.04 -0.18 -3.06
CA SER A 255 3.14 -0.42 -4.00
C SER A 255 3.26 0.71 -5.02
N ASP A 256 4.46 1.24 -5.20
CA ASP A 256 4.81 2.25 -6.18
C ASP A 256 5.17 1.69 -7.57
N ARG A 257 5.10 0.37 -7.76
CA ARG A 257 5.58 -0.31 -8.98
C ARG A 257 4.86 0.13 -10.24
N VAL A 258 3.54 0.29 -10.17
CA VAL A 258 2.75 0.74 -11.33
C VAL A 258 3.15 2.16 -11.75
N LEU A 259 3.44 3.05 -10.81
CA LEU A 259 3.91 4.40 -11.10
C LEU A 259 5.22 4.35 -11.90
N PHE A 260 6.22 3.63 -11.39
CA PHE A 260 7.51 3.55 -12.08
C PHE A 260 7.43 2.82 -13.41
N GLN A 261 6.50 1.86 -13.55
CA GLN A 261 6.23 1.25 -14.85
C GLN A 261 5.62 2.27 -15.83
N CYS A 262 4.62 3.05 -15.40
CA CYS A 262 4.02 4.10 -16.24
C CYS A 262 5.04 5.18 -16.64
N LEU A 263 5.93 5.58 -15.74
CA LEU A 263 7.02 6.52 -16.04
C LEU A 263 8.02 5.94 -17.06
N ASN A 264 8.29 4.64 -16.98
CA ASN A 264 9.15 3.95 -17.95
C ASN A 264 8.48 3.81 -19.31
N ASP A 265 7.18 3.52 -19.35
CA ASP A 265 6.41 3.34 -20.58
C ASP A 265 6.12 4.67 -21.29
N ASN A 266 6.02 5.77 -20.52
CA ASN A 266 5.81 7.12 -21.07
C ASN A 266 6.83 8.13 -20.46
N PRO A 267 8.02 8.29 -21.10
CA PRO A 267 9.05 9.23 -20.64
C PRO A 267 8.65 10.71 -20.72
N ASN A 268 7.52 11.05 -21.37
CA ASN A 268 7.00 12.41 -21.42
C ASN A 268 6.36 12.85 -20.11
N ILE A 269 6.02 11.93 -19.21
CA ILE A 269 5.48 12.27 -17.90
C ILE A 269 6.55 12.98 -17.07
N LYS A 270 6.24 14.20 -16.62
CA LYS A 270 7.13 15.05 -15.82
C LYS A 270 6.56 15.39 -14.45
N ASN A 271 5.23 15.37 -14.34
CA ASN A 271 4.51 15.80 -13.15
C ASN A 271 3.75 14.62 -12.56
N VAL A 272 4.07 14.25 -11.33
CA VAL A 272 3.43 13.14 -10.60
C VAL A 272 2.59 13.71 -9.47
N PHE A 273 1.31 13.34 -9.44
CA PHE A 273 0.38 13.70 -8.36
C PHE A 273 0.10 12.46 -7.51
N LEU A 274 0.42 12.54 -6.22
CA LEU A 274 0.23 11.46 -5.25
C LEU A 274 -1.10 11.68 -4.53
N CYS A 275 -2.07 10.81 -4.77
CA CYS A 275 -3.47 10.96 -4.38
C CYS A 275 -3.92 9.81 -3.46
N PHE A 276 -3.11 9.41 -2.48
CA PHE A 276 -3.47 8.38 -1.52
C PHE A 276 -4.48 8.87 -0.49
N ASP A 277 -5.08 7.92 0.24
CA ASP A 277 -6.10 8.19 1.25
C ASP A 277 -5.61 9.14 2.35
N ASN A 278 -6.54 9.89 2.95
CA ASN A 278 -6.27 10.83 4.03
C ASN A 278 -6.24 10.11 5.40
N ASP A 279 -5.46 9.04 5.49
CA ASP A 279 -5.18 8.33 6.73
C ASP A 279 -3.67 8.18 6.97
N GLU A 280 -3.27 7.67 8.12
CA GLU A 280 -1.84 7.53 8.49
C GLU A 280 -1.05 6.68 7.48
N ALA A 281 -1.67 5.64 6.92
CA ALA A 281 -1.03 4.76 5.96
C ALA A 281 -0.84 5.45 4.60
N GLY A 282 -1.87 6.14 4.09
CA GLY A 282 -1.82 6.90 2.85
C GLY A 282 -0.83 8.07 2.93
N GLN A 283 -0.82 8.80 4.04
CA GLN A 283 0.14 9.89 4.30
C GLN A 283 1.59 9.38 4.32
N THR A 284 1.82 8.24 4.97
CA THR A 284 3.15 7.59 4.99
C THR A 284 3.57 7.13 3.59
N ALA A 285 2.64 6.56 2.82
CA ALA A 285 2.90 6.14 1.45
C ALA A 285 3.22 7.33 0.54
N ASN A 286 2.43 8.41 0.61
CA ASN A 286 2.67 9.66 -0.11
C ASN A 286 4.08 10.17 0.14
N LYS A 287 4.47 10.33 1.40
CA LYS A 287 5.80 10.82 1.78
C LYS A 287 6.92 9.91 1.26
N HIS A 288 6.78 8.60 1.43
CA HIS A 288 7.78 7.64 0.97
C HIS A 288 7.99 7.67 -0.55
N ILE A 289 6.90 7.79 -1.32
CA ILE A 289 6.97 7.85 -2.78
C ILE A 289 7.53 9.21 -3.22
N ALA A 290 7.09 10.31 -2.60
CA ALA A 290 7.63 11.65 -2.87
C ALA A 290 9.15 11.70 -2.65
N ASP A 291 9.65 11.13 -1.55
CA ASP A 291 11.10 11.06 -1.28
C ASP A 291 11.87 10.29 -2.37
N LYS A 292 11.28 9.25 -2.94
CA LYS A 292 11.87 8.51 -4.07
C LYS A 292 11.89 9.34 -5.35
N LEU A 293 10.77 10.02 -5.66
CA LEU A 293 10.66 10.88 -6.84
C LEU A 293 11.63 12.06 -6.76
N ASN A 294 11.76 12.69 -5.59
CA ASN A 294 12.72 13.76 -5.34
C ASN A 294 14.17 13.32 -5.58
N LYS A 295 14.54 12.10 -5.14
CA LYS A 295 15.88 11.53 -5.40
C LYS A 295 16.13 11.28 -6.89
N LEU A 296 15.09 11.14 -7.69
CA LEU A 296 15.14 10.96 -9.14
C LEU A 296 14.95 12.27 -9.90
N ASN A 297 14.82 13.41 -9.21
CA ASN A 297 14.53 14.74 -9.76
C ASN A 297 13.24 14.77 -10.59
N ILE A 298 12.21 13.99 -10.20
CA ILE A 298 10.89 13.99 -10.81
C ILE A 298 9.97 14.91 -10.01
N GLN A 299 9.33 15.87 -10.70
CA GLN A 299 8.38 16.79 -10.06
C GLN A 299 7.20 16.03 -9.50
N ASN A 300 6.84 16.32 -8.24
CA ASN A 300 5.72 15.67 -7.60
C ASN A 300 4.99 16.60 -6.64
N GLU A 301 3.70 16.34 -6.49
CA GLU A 301 2.80 17.05 -5.59
C GLU A 301 1.89 16.04 -4.88
N ILE A 302 1.58 16.29 -3.62
CA ILE A 302 0.65 15.47 -2.84
C ILE A 302 -0.72 16.15 -2.86
N LEU A 303 -1.72 15.45 -3.39
CA LEU A 303 -3.13 15.85 -3.35
C LEU A 303 -3.83 15.00 -2.30
N ILE A 304 -4.50 15.65 -1.37
CA ILE A 304 -5.18 14.98 -0.24
C ILE A 304 -6.69 15.16 -0.41
N PRO A 305 -7.50 14.07 -0.34
CA PRO A 305 -8.94 14.21 -0.32
C PRO A 305 -9.43 14.97 0.93
N THR A 306 -10.55 15.63 0.83
CA THR A 306 -11.16 16.38 1.93
C THR A 306 -11.64 15.45 3.05
N HIS A 307 -12.22 14.31 2.66
CA HIS A 307 -12.67 13.26 3.57
C HIS A 307 -11.57 12.18 3.69
N LYS A 308 -11.96 10.97 4.03
CA LYS A 308 -11.04 9.84 4.18
C LYS A 308 -10.38 9.42 2.87
N ASP A 309 -11.16 9.33 1.81
CA ASP A 309 -10.74 8.93 0.47
C ASP A 309 -11.52 9.69 -0.61
N TRP A 310 -11.07 9.60 -1.86
CA TRP A 310 -11.70 10.29 -2.99
C TRP A 310 -13.11 9.80 -3.28
N ASN A 311 -13.47 8.59 -2.86
CA ASN A 311 -14.82 8.11 -2.99
C ASN A 311 -15.75 8.71 -1.93
N GLU A 312 -15.28 8.99 -0.74
CA GLU A 312 -16.04 9.76 0.23
C GLU A 312 -16.23 11.21 -0.23
N ASP A 313 -15.24 11.82 -0.89
CA ASP A 313 -15.35 13.18 -1.44
C ASP A 313 -16.47 13.27 -2.48
N ILE A 314 -16.52 12.35 -3.45
CA ILE A 314 -17.59 12.37 -4.46
C ILE A 314 -18.99 12.09 -3.87
N LEU A 315 -19.05 11.27 -2.81
CA LEU A 315 -20.33 10.93 -2.17
C LEU A 315 -20.85 12.06 -1.27
N ASN A 316 -19.95 12.86 -0.68
CA ASN A 316 -20.27 13.99 0.19
C ASN A 316 -20.21 15.34 -0.53
N GLY A 317 -19.52 15.41 -1.68
CA GLY A 317 -19.66 16.54 -2.59
C GLY A 317 -21.11 16.64 -3.01
N GLU A 318 -21.65 17.85 -3.13
CA GLU A 318 -23.02 18.04 -3.57
C GLU A 318 -23.31 17.13 -4.76
N ARG A 319 -24.12 16.11 -4.54
CA ARG A 319 -24.84 15.44 -5.61
C ARG A 319 -25.62 16.53 -6.27
N THR A 320 -25.00 17.21 -7.23
CA THR A 320 -25.74 18.14 -8.06
C THR A 320 -26.96 17.38 -8.52
N ASP A 321 -28.13 17.98 -8.35
CA ASP A 321 -29.46 17.42 -8.65
C ASP A 321 -29.60 16.78 -10.04
N GLU A 322 -28.57 16.83 -10.85
CA GLU A 322 -28.49 16.24 -12.19
C GLU A 322 -28.49 14.71 -12.20
N ILE A 323 -27.88 14.04 -11.23
CA ILE A 323 -27.85 12.56 -11.20
C ILE A 323 -29.25 12.02 -10.83
N CYS A 324 -29.96 12.70 -9.94
CA CYS A 324 -31.34 12.32 -9.59
C CYS A 324 -32.34 12.56 -10.72
N ARG A 325 -32.09 13.50 -11.63
CA ARG A 325 -32.96 13.77 -12.79
C ARG A 325 -32.74 12.86 -14.00
N GLN A 326 -31.64 12.09 -14.04
CA GLN A 326 -31.35 11.17 -15.15
C GLN A 326 -31.83 9.72 -14.91
N VAL A 327 -32.39 9.43 -13.74
CA VAL A 327 -32.87 8.08 -13.36
C VAL A 327 -34.40 8.03 -13.31
N LEU A 328 -35.11 9.15 -13.48
CA LEU A 328 -36.56 9.24 -13.66
C LEU A 328 -36.88 9.49 -15.13
#